data_ce6a1f8f966e6ace4b6aa349a4f31cb4
#
_entry.id   ce6a1f8f966e6ace4b6aa349a4f31cb4
#
_cell.length_a   1.000
_cell.length_b   1.000
_cell.length_c   1.000
_cell.angle_alpha   90.00
_cell.angle_beta   90.00
_cell.angle_gamma   90.00
#
_symmetry.space_group_name_H-M   'P 1'
#
loop_
_entity.id
_entity.type
_entity.pdbx_description
1 polymer ?
#
loop_
_entity_poly.entity_id
_entity_poly.type
_entity_poly.pdbx_seq_one_letter_code
_entity_poly.pdbx_strand_id
1 'polypeptide(L)'
;MELYVIIILSAVIGFYMAWNIGANDVANAMGTSVGARSVTFKQAIIIAAVFEFLGAMLVGNHVSLTIAKGIVSPQDYTNNAMIFAYGMLATLLSAALWVNLATKLGMPVSTTHSIVGGVIGFGIVSKGFASIKWIKLVSIVASWIV
;
A
#
# COMPACT_ATOMS: atom_id res chain seq x y z
N MET A 1 -10.66 2.73 -24.97
CA MET A 1 -11.57 3.20 -23.88
C MET A 1 -11.19 2.60 -22.52
N GLU A 2 -11.01 1.29 -22.40
CA GLU A 2 -10.68 0.60 -21.14
C GLU A 2 -9.38 1.09 -20.47
N LEU A 3 -8.32 1.35 -21.26
CA LEU A 3 -7.05 1.83 -20.71
C LEU A 3 -7.20 3.19 -20.01
N TYR A 4 -7.94 4.12 -20.60
CA TYR A 4 -8.19 5.43 -19.95
C TYR A 4 -8.99 5.28 -18.65
N VAL A 5 -9.95 4.37 -18.63
CA VAL A 5 -10.74 4.08 -17.41
C VAL A 5 -9.82 3.55 -16.30
N ILE A 6 -8.92 2.60 -16.63
CA ILE A 6 -7.96 2.06 -15.65
C ILE A 6 -7.04 3.15 -15.13
N ILE A 7 -6.53 4.03 -15.99
CA ILE A 7 -5.65 5.13 -15.59
C ILE A 7 -6.38 6.09 -14.63
N ILE A 8 -7.61 6.47 -14.97
CA ILE A 8 -8.41 7.37 -14.10
C ILE A 8 -8.71 6.71 -12.77
N LEU A 9 -9.15 5.45 -12.78
CA LEU A 9 -9.42 4.70 -11.55
C LEU A 9 -8.15 4.55 -10.70
N SER A 10 -7.01 4.26 -11.33
CA SER A 10 -5.72 4.17 -10.63
C SER A 10 -5.34 5.48 -9.96
N ALA A 11 -5.55 6.60 -10.64
CA ALA A 11 -5.25 7.92 -10.09
C ALA A 11 -6.19 8.25 -8.91
N VAL A 12 -7.49 7.99 -9.04
CA VAL A 12 -8.48 8.27 -7.98
C VAL A 12 -8.25 7.39 -6.76
N ILE A 13 -8.10 6.07 -6.98
CA ILE A 13 -7.90 5.11 -5.88
C ILE A 13 -6.53 5.33 -5.24
N GLY A 14 -5.50 5.62 -6.05
CA GLY A 14 -4.15 5.94 -5.57
C GLY A 14 -4.14 7.20 -4.70
N PHE A 15 -4.84 8.25 -5.13
CA PHE A 15 -4.99 9.46 -4.32
C PHE A 15 -5.75 9.16 -3.01
N TYR A 16 -6.82 8.38 -3.06
CA TYR A 16 -7.56 7.97 -1.87
C TYR A 16 -6.68 7.16 -0.91
N MET A 17 -5.83 6.26 -1.43
CA MET A 17 -4.86 5.53 -0.61
C MET A 17 -3.83 6.47 0.00
N ALA A 18 -3.26 7.39 -0.77
CA ALA A 18 -2.29 8.38 -0.27
C ALA A 18 -2.88 9.25 0.84
N TRP A 19 -4.15 9.66 0.71
CA TRP A 19 -4.88 10.36 1.76
C TRP A 19 -4.95 9.54 3.05
N ASN A 20 -5.27 8.25 2.95
CA ASN A 20 -5.36 7.36 4.12
C ASN A 20 -3.99 7.08 4.75
N ILE A 21 -2.92 6.97 3.94
CA ILE A 21 -1.55 6.87 4.43
C ILE A 21 -1.21 8.11 5.26
N GLY A 22 -1.43 9.31 4.72
CA GLY A 22 -1.19 10.55 5.45
C GLY A 22 -1.99 10.66 6.75
N ALA A 23 -3.22 10.14 6.79
CA ALA A 23 -4.04 10.17 7.99
C ALA A 23 -3.62 9.15 9.06
N ASN A 24 -3.16 7.96 8.68
CA ASN A 24 -2.81 6.87 9.59
C ASN A 24 -1.31 6.86 9.94
N ASP A 25 -0.43 6.83 8.93
CA ASP A 25 1.00 6.65 9.13
C ASP A 25 1.66 7.88 9.75
N VAL A 26 1.24 9.10 9.39
CA VAL A 26 1.75 10.33 10.02
C VAL A 26 1.39 10.38 11.51
N ALA A 27 0.17 9.96 11.87
CA ALA A 27 -0.23 9.87 13.28
C ALA A 27 0.67 8.89 14.05
N ASN A 28 0.99 7.74 13.45
CA ASN A 28 1.88 6.74 14.04
C ASN A 28 3.33 7.25 14.17
N ALA A 29 3.85 7.88 13.12
CA ALA A 29 5.24 8.36 13.09
C ALA A 29 5.48 9.57 13.98
N MET A 30 4.53 10.50 14.05
CA MET A 30 4.72 11.80 14.70
C MET A 30 3.95 11.96 16.01
N GLY A 31 3.01 11.06 16.31
CA GLY A 31 2.11 11.18 17.47
C GLY A 31 2.85 11.27 18.81
N THR A 32 3.88 10.47 19.02
CA THR A 32 4.70 10.51 20.24
C THR A 32 5.47 11.81 20.38
N SER A 33 6.03 12.35 19.30
CA SER A 33 6.79 13.61 19.28
C SER A 33 5.89 14.81 19.57
N VAL A 34 4.67 14.80 19.03
CA VAL A 34 3.64 15.83 19.33
C VAL A 34 3.15 15.69 20.76
N GLY A 35 2.88 14.46 21.22
CA GLY A 35 2.46 14.19 22.59
C GLY A 35 3.51 14.60 23.64
N ALA A 36 4.78 14.39 23.35
CA ALA A 36 5.91 14.84 24.19
C ALA A 36 6.18 16.36 24.06
N ARG A 37 5.44 17.08 23.22
CA ARG A 37 5.59 18.52 22.94
C ARG A 37 6.98 18.87 22.36
N SER A 38 7.70 17.92 21.78
CA SER A 38 8.97 18.15 21.11
C SER A 38 8.83 18.92 19.80
N VAL A 39 7.69 18.73 19.14
CA VAL A 39 7.27 19.47 17.94
C VAL A 39 5.80 19.85 18.05
N THR A 40 5.44 20.96 17.43
CA THR A 40 4.03 21.35 17.30
C THR A 40 3.32 20.49 16.26
N PHE A 41 2.01 20.37 16.33
CA PHE A 41 1.21 19.63 15.34
C PHE A 41 1.47 20.11 13.91
N LYS A 42 1.58 21.44 13.70
CA LYS A 42 1.85 22.02 12.38
C LYS A 42 3.26 21.64 11.87
N GLN A 43 4.28 21.67 12.75
CA GLN A 43 5.63 21.24 12.39
C GLN A 43 5.66 19.74 12.04
N ALA A 44 4.96 18.91 12.80
CA ALA A 44 4.86 17.48 12.54
C ALA A 44 4.30 17.19 11.14
N ILE A 45 3.20 17.87 10.75
CA ILE A 45 2.62 17.70 9.41
C ILE A 45 3.59 18.12 8.31
N ILE A 46 4.28 19.26 8.46
CA ILE A 46 5.24 19.75 7.45
C ILE A 46 6.42 18.77 7.31
N ILE A 47 6.97 18.32 8.44
CA ILE A 47 8.08 17.36 8.45
C ILE A 47 7.65 16.05 7.76
N ALA A 48 6.52 15.49 8.15
CA ALA A 48 5.98 14.27 7.56
C ALA A 48 5.76 14.43 6.04
N ALA A 49 5.12 15.50 5.60
CA ALA A 49 4.85 15.75 4.18
C ALA A 49 6.14 15.81 3.35
N VAL A 50 7.18 16.49 3.85
CA VAL A 50 8.47 16.58 3.16
C VAL A 50 9.15 15.21 3.07
N PHE A 51 9.24 14.49 4.19
CA PHE A 51 9.95 13.20 4.21
C PHE A 51 9.19 12.08 3.51
N GLU A 52 7.86 12.05 3.56
CA GLU A 52 7.06 11.11 2.78
C GLU A 52 7.20 11.36 1.28
N PHE A 53 7.16 12.63 0.85
CA PHE A 53 7.37 12.99 -0.55
C PHE A 53 8.77 12.57 -1.04
N LEU A 54 9.82 12.87 -0.27
CA LEU A 54 11.18 12.47 -0.60
C LEU A 54 11.34 10.95 -0.61
N GLY A 55 10.76 10.24 0.36
CA GLY A 55 10.77 8.78 0.42
C GLY A 55 10.10 8.15 -0.81
N ALA A 56 8.93 8.66 -1.19
CA ALA A 56 8.22 8.21 -2.39
C ALA A 56 9.04 8.44 -3.67
N MET A 57 9.69 9.60 -3.81
CA MET A 57 10.52 9.91 -4.97
C MET A 57 11.81 9.07 -5.05
N LEU A 58 12.49 8.88 -3.92
CA LEU A 58 13.83 8.27 -3.91
C LEU A 58 13.76 6.73 -3.89
N VAL A 59 12.81 6.15 -3.18
CA VAL A 59 12.77 4.72 -2.90
C VAL A 59 11.45 4.04 -3.34
N GLY A 60 10.40 4.82 -3.58
CA GLY A 60 9.05 4.30 -3.86
C GLY A 60 8.99 3.31 -5.03
N ASN A 61 9.81 3.48 -6.06
CA ASN A 61 9.86 2.57 -7.20
C ASN A 61 10.34 1.16 -6.79
N HIS A 62 11.34 1.04 -5.93
CA HIS A 62 11.83 -0.25 -5.42
C HIS A 62 10.78 -1.00 -4.62
N VAL A 63 10.07 -0.29 -3.74
CA VAL A 63 8.99 -0.86 -2.92
C VAL A 63 7.84 -1.34 -3.82
N SER A 64 7.39 -0.49 -4.75
CA SER A 64 6.31 -0.82 -5.67
C SER A 64 6.62 -2.05 -6.53
N LEU A 65 7.84 -2.18 -7.06
CA LEU A 65 8.27 -3.33 -7.84
C LEU A 65 8.34 -4.62 -7.00
N THR A 66 8.79 -4.52 -5.75
CA THR A 66 8.85 -5.66 -4.83
C THR A 66 7.46 -6.22 -4.54
N ILE A 67 6.48 -5.36 -4.29
CA ILE A 67 5.10 -5.77 -4.03
C ILE A 67 4.46 -6.30 -5.32
N ALA A 68 4.55 -5.56 -6.42
CA ALA A 68 3.86 -5.89 -7.67
C ALA A 68 4.36 -7.18 -8.33
N LYS A 69 5.65 -7.51 -8.20
CA LYS A 69 6.27 -8.69 -8.83
C LYS A 69 6.71 -9.75 -7.82
N GLY A 70 6.72 -9.41 -6.54
CA GLY A 70 7.26 -10.25 -5.49
C GLY A 70 6.31 -11.34 -5.00
N ILE A 71 5.02 -11.07 -4.94
CA ILE A 71 4.01 -11.95 -4.32
C ILE A 71 3.28 -12.75 -5.37
N VAL A 72 2.76 -12.09 -6.41
CA VAL A 72 2.07 -12.69 -7.55
C VAL A 72 2.86 -12.39 -8.82
N SER A 73 2.95 -13.36 -9.74
CA SER A 73 3.74 -13.21 -10.97
C SER A 73 2.91 -12.52 -12.05
N PRO A 74 3.29 -11.33 -12.56
CA PRO A 74 2.61 -10.73 -13.71
C PRO A 74 2.60 -11.63 -14.95
N GLN A 75 3.62 -12.50 -15.07
CA GLN A 75 3.73 -13.47 -16.16
C GLN A 75 2.57 -14.47 -16.21
N ASP A 76 1.97 -14.78 -15.06
CA ASP A 76 0.82 -15.68 -14.97
C ASP A 76 -0.46 -15.10 -15.60
N TYR A 77 -0.42 -13.79 -15.94
CA TYR A 77 -1.53 -13.02 -16.51
C TYR A 77 -1.25 -12.49 -17.91
N THR A 78 -0.20 -12.97 -18.61
CA THR A 78 0.16 -12.48 -19.96
C THR A 78 -0.98 -12.59 -20.96
N ASN A 79 -1.81 -13.64 -20.86
CA ASN A 79 -2.97 -13.83 -21.70
C ASN A 79 -4.19 -12.96 -21.30
N ASN A 80 -4.13 -12.29 -20.14
CA ASN A 80 -5.23 -11.53 -19.58
C ASN A 80 -4.73 -10.39 -18.68
N ALA A 81 -3.92 -9.50 -19.25
CA ALA A 81 -3.31 -8.37 -18.54
C ALA A 81 -4.34 -7.48 -17.82
N MET A 82 -5.56 -7.41 -18.35
CA MET A 82 -6.66 -6.65 -17.73
C MET A 82 -7.11 -7.24 -16.38
N ILE A 83 -7.13 -8.56 -16.25
CA ILE A 83 -7.44 -9.21 -14.96
C ILE A 83 -6.41 -8.82 -13.91
N PHE A 84 -5.12 -8.78 -14.29
CA PHE A 84 -4.08 -8.34 -13.39
C PHE A 84 -4.24 -6.86 -13.00
N ALA A 85 -4.52 -5.98 -13.97
CA ALA A 85 -4.71 -4.56 -13.71
C ALA A 85 -5.90 -4.30 -12.78
N TYR A 86 -7.06 -4.89 -13.05
CA TYR A 86 -8.24 -4.76 -12.18
C TYR A 86 -8.02 -5.40 -10.80
N GLY A 87 -7.30 -6.52 -10.75
CA GLY A 87 -6.94 -7.16 -9.48
C GLY A 87 -6.04 -6.29 -8.61
N MET A 88 -5.06 -5.63 -9.21
CA MET A 88 -4.19 -4.69 -8.49
C MET A 88 -4.96 -3.43 -8.04
N LEU A 89 -5.92 -2.94 -8.85
CA LEU A 89 -6.83 -1.87 -8.43
C LEU A 89 -7.73 -2.28 -7.26
N ALA A 90 -8.29 -3.48 -7.30
CA ALA A 90 -9.10 -4.02 -6.21
C ALA A 90 -8.27 -4.20 -4.93
N THR A 91 -7.01 -4.64 -5.05
CA THR A 91 -6.05 -4.71 -3.95
C THR A 91 -5.83 -3.34 -3.32
N LEU A 92 -5.54 -2.33 -4.14
CA LEU A 92 -5.27 -0.97 -3.68
C LEU A 92 -6.51 -0.38 -2.99
N LEU A 93 -7.69 -0.57 -3.58
CA LEU A 93 -8.95 -0.10 -3.01
C LEU A 93 -9.29 -0.79 -1.69
N SER A 94 -9.12 -2.10 -1.60
CA SER A 94 -9.38 -2.86 -0.37
C SER A 94 -8.46 -2.42 0.77
N ALA A 95 -7.16 -2.23 0.47
CA ALA A 95 -6.21 -1.71 1.44
C ALA A 95 -6.58 -0.29 1.89
N ALA A 96 -6.96 0.60 0.95
CA ALA A 96 -7.37 1.96 1.27
C ALA A 96 -8.63 2.01 2.15
N LEU A 97 -9.62 1.18 1.85
CA LEU A 97 -10.85 1.07 2.65
C LEU A 97 -10.55 0.53 4.06
N TRP A 98 -9.68 -0.47 4.17
CA TRP A 98 -9.24 -1.00 5.47
C TRP A 98 -8.52 0.06 6.31
N VAL A 99 -7.53 0.76 5.73
CA VAL A 99 -6.80 1.83 6.44
C VAL A 99 -7.73 2.97 6.83
N ASN A 100 -8.69 3.35 5.97
CA ASN A 100 -9.70 4.36 6.30
C ASN A 100 -10.57 3.93 7.49
N LEU A 101 -11.03 2.68 7.49
CA LEU A 101 -11.83 2.15 8.59
C LEU A 101 -11.01 2.13 9.89
N ALA A 102 -9.78 1.64 9.85
CA ALA A 102 -8.88 1.61 11.00
C ALA A 102 -8.63 3.02 11.55
N THR A 103 -8.39 4.00 10.68
CA THR A 103 -8.19 5.40 11.07
C THR A 103 -9.43 5.96 11.77
N LYS A 104 -10.64 5.70 11.26
CA LYS A 104 -11.89 6.13 11.90
C LYS A 104 -12.12 5.49 13.27
N LEU A 105 -11.61 4.28 13.46
CA LEU A 105 -11.68 3.57 14.73
C LEU A 105 -10.51 3.90 15.68
N GLY A 106 -9.61 4.80 15.27
CA GLY A 106 -8.43 5.17 16.06
C GLY A 106 -7.39 4.05 16.19
N MET A 107 -7.39 3.10 15.26
CA MET A 107 -6.45 1.97 15.26
C MET A 107 -5.24 2.26 14.37
N PRO A 108 -4.02 2.22 14.92
CA PRO A 108 -2.81 2.25 14.11
C PRO A 108 -2.65 0.92 13.36
N VAL A 109 -2.53 0.98 12.04
CA VAL A 109 -2.34 -0.20 11.19
C VAL A 109 -1.19 0.02 10.21
N SER A 110 -0.56 -1.06 9.78
CA SER A 110 0.46 -1.00 8.74
C SER A 110 -0.20 -0.98 7.36
N THR A 111 0.03 0.08 6.60
CA THR A 111 -0.42 0.21 5.22
C THR A 111 0.24 -0.83 4.31
N THR A 112 1.53 -1.13 4.53
CA THR A 112 2.25 -2.17 3.80
C THR A 112 1.64 -3.56 4.02
N HIS A 113 1.33 -3.93 5.27
CA HIS A 113 0.65 -5.19 5.57
C HIS A 113 -0.72 -5.28 4.88
N SER A 114 -1.46 -4.17 4.86
CA SER A 114 -2.77 -4.09 4.21
C SER A 114 -2.69 -4.36 2.70
N ILE A 115 -1.69 -3.75 2.03
CA ILE A 115 -1.45 -3.96 0.60
C ILE A 115 -1.00 -5.41 0.33
N VAL A 116 -0.05 -5.92 1.12
CA VAL A 116 0.43 -7.31 0.99
C VAL A 116 -0.72 -8.30 1.14
N GLY A 117 -1.58 -8.11 2.14
CA GLY A 117 -2.78 -8.93 2.33
C GLY A 117 -3.74 -8.87 1.14
N GLY A 118 -3.96 -7.68 0.59
CA GLY A 118 -4.78 -7.49 -0.61
C GLY A 118 -4.22 -8.21 -1.84
N VAL A 119 -2.90 -8.14 -2.07
CA VAL A 119 -2.24 -8.87 -3.18
C VAL A 119 -2.35 -10.38 -3.02
N ILE A 120 -2.18 -10.88 -1.80
CA ILE A 120 -2.36 -12.31 -1.50
C ILE A 120 -3.81 -12.72 -1.80
N GLY A 121 -4.78 -11.94 -1.31
CA GLY A 121 -6.19 -12.20 -1.54
C GLY A 121 -6.53 -12.23 -3.03
N PHE A 122 -6.05 -11.28 -3.81
CA PHE A 122 -6.19 -11.27 -5.26
C PHE A 122 -5.57 -12.52 -5.91
N GLY A 123 -4.34 -12.88 -5.54
CA GLY A 123 -3.65 -14.04 -6.08
C GLY A 123 -4.43 -15.33 -5.83
N ILE A 124 -4.90 -15.54 -4.60
CA ILE A 124 -5.67 -16.72 -4.20
C ILE A 124 -6.99 -16.82 -4.99
N VAL A 125 -7.73 -15.72 -5.07
CA VAL A 125 -9.04 -15.70 -5.76
C VAL A 125 -8.88 -15.90 -7.27
N SER A 126 -7.83 -15.33 -7.87
CA SER A 126 -7.66 -15.37 -9.34
C SER A 126 -6.99 -16.62 -9.87
N LYS A 127 -6.08 -17.24 -9.11
CA LYS A 127 -5.22 -18.36 -9.55
C LYS A 127 -5.05 -19.46 -8.51
N GLY A 128 -5.63 -19.30 -7.32
CA GLY A 128 -5.50 -20.27 -6.22
C GLY A 128 -4.21 -20.12 -5.40
N PHE A 129 -4.10 -20.89 -4.33
CA PHE A 129 -2.98 -20.85 -3.38
C PHE A 129 -1.60 -21.08 -4.00
N ALA A 130 -1.51 -21.86 -5.06
CA ALA A 130 -0.26 -22.19 -5.74
C ALA A 130 0.36 -21.00 -6.50
N SER A 131 -0.41 -19.95 -6.78
CA SER A 131 0.07 -18.75 -7.48
C SER A 131 0.89 -17.82 -6.58
N ILE A 132 0.82 -18.01 -5.27
CA ILE A 132 1.53 -17.17 -4.32
C ILE A 132 2.97 -17.64 -4.18
N LYS A 133 3.90 -16.69 -4.30
CA LYS A 133 5.34 -16.94 -4.07
C LYS A 133 5.64 -16.94 -2.57
N TRP A 134 5.30 -18.03 -1.89
CA TRP A 134 5.38 -18.15 -0.42
C TRP A 134 6.77 -17.84 0.15
N ILE A 135 7.85 -18.24 -0.54
CA ILE A 135 9.23 -17.94 -0.13
C ILE A 135 9.48 -16.44 -0.10
N LYS A 136 8.97 -15.70 -1.11
CA LYS A 136 9.06 -14.24 -1.14
C LYS A 136 8.22 -13.60 -0.04
N LEU A 137 7.04 -14.14 0.22
CA LEU A 137 6.20 -13.68 1.31
C LEU A 137 6.89 -13.84 2.66
N VAL A 138 7.49 -15.00 2.93
CA VAL A 138 8.29 -15.23 4.15
C VAL A 138 9.43 -14.21 4.26
N SER A 139 10.14 -13.93 3.16
CA SER A 139 11.21 -12.91 3.12
C SER A 139 10.68 -11.50 3.46
N ILE A 140 9.50 -11.13 2.94
CA ILE A 140 8.86 -9.84 3.24
C ILE A 140 8.47 -9.79 4.73
N VAL A 141 7.83 -10.83 5.24
CA VAL A 141 7.44 -10.91 6.65
C VAL A 141 8.67 -10.88 7.58
N ALA A 142 9.74 -11.59 7.21
CA ALA A 142 10.99 -11.56 7.97
C ALA A 142 11.60 -10.15 8.04
N SER A 143 11.49 -9.35 6.97
CA SER A 143 11.97 -7.96 6.95
C SER A 143 11.17 -7.00 7.85
N TRP A 144 10.04 -7.42 8.39
CA TRP A 144 9.27 -6.63 9.36
C TRP A 144 9.75 -6.83 10.80
N ILE A 145 10.59 -7.85 11.04
CA ILE A 145 11.08 -8.21 12.38
C ILE A 145 12.52 -7.69 12.59
N VAL A 146 13.26 -7.50 11.50
CA VAL A 146 14.64 -7.01 11.49
C VAL A 146 14.68 -5.51 11.26
#